data_3846c87a98ede0eef904e87c2a02e996
#
_entry.id   3846c87a98ede0eef904e87c2a02e996
#
_cell.length_a   1.000
_cell.length_b   1.000
_cell.length_c   1.000
_cell.angle_alpha   90.00
_cell.angle_beta   90.00
_cell.angle_gamma   90.00
#
_symmetry.space_group_name_H-M   'P 1'
#
loop_
_entity.id
_entity.type
_entity.pdbx_description
1 polymer ?
#
loop_
_entity_poly.entity_id
_entity_poly.type
_entity_poly.pdbx_seq_one_letter_code
_entity_poly.pdbx_strand_id
1 'polypeptide(L)'
;TVPGRMERFDMGRNRPLVVVDYAHTAGALEAALRSLRAHCEGSLWCVFGAGGDRDHGKRSMMGAAAERFADHVVLTDDNPRTEDAAKIVEDICSGLKQPAAVQIEHDRGHAITLTLQHAGADDIVLIAGKGHETVQLVGNKALPFSDRERVRTIAREWSR
;
A
#
# COMPACT_ATOMS: atom_id res chain seq x y z
N THR A 1 4.85 -16.43 11.54
CA THR A 1 4.44 -15.12 10.96
C THR A 1 2.92 -15.11 10.83
N VAL A 2 2.26 -14.04 11.27
CA VAL A 2 0.81 -13.88 11.12
C VAL A 2 0.51 -13.38 9.71
N PRO A 3 -0.35 -14.08 8.94
CA PRO A 3 -0.68 -13.63 7.59
C PRO A 3 -1.19 -12.18 7.56
N GLY A 4 -0.64 -11.37 6.66
CA GLY A 4 -1.04 -9.97 6.48
C GLY A 4 -0.61 -9.02 7.59
N ARG A 5 0.29 -9.45 8.49
CA ARG A 5 0.84 -8.63 9.57
C ARG A 5 2.36 -8.59 9.43
N MET A 6 2.90 -7.50 8.91
CA MET A 6 4.33 -7.37 8.58
C MET A 6 4.86 -8.64 7.91
N GLU A 7 4.04 -9.22 7.06
CA GLU A 7 4.38 -10.46 6.37
C GLU A 7 5.33 -10.18 5.23
N ARG A 8 6.49 -10.84 5.24
CA ARG A 8 7.55 -10.64 4.26
C ARG A 8 7.42 -11.61 3.10
N PHE A 9 7.65 -11.11 1.89
CA PHE A 9 7.66 -11.90 0.67
C PHE A 9 9.00 -11.71 -0.03
N ASP A 10 9.71 -12.81 -0.24
CA ASP A 10 10.94 -12.84 -1.02
C ASP A 10 10.55 -12.93 -2.50
N MET A 11 10.91 -11.90 -3.25
CA MET A 11 10.56 -11.81 -4.68
C MET A 11 11.64 -12.39 -5.60
N GLY A 12 12.73 -12.90 -5.03
CA GLY A 12 13.82 -13.44 -5.78
C GLY A 12 15.02 -12.50 -5.90
N ARG A 13 16.02 -12.95 -6.60
CA ARG A 13 17.30 -12.25 -6.75
C ARG A 13 17.12 -10.94 -7.50
N ASN A 14 17.75 -9.88 -7.01
CA ASN A 14 17.71 -8.54 -7.59
C ASN A 14 16.31 -7.90 -7.58
N ARG A 15 15.48 -8.30 -6.62
CA ARG A 15 14.12 -7.80 -6.45
C ARG A 15 13.94 -7.19 -5.05
N PRO A 16 12.98 -6.27 -4.89
CA PRO A 16 12.75 -5.66 -3.58
C PRO A 16 12.18 -6.66 -2.58
N LEU A 17 12.35 -6.36 -1.30
CA LEU A 17 11.57 -7.01 -0.24
C LEU A 17 10.16 -6.41 -0.25
N VAL A 18 9.16 -7.27 -0.23
CA VAL A 18 7.76 -6.84 -0.15
C VAL A 18 7.20 -7.23 1.21
N VAL A 19 6.50 -6.28 1.85
CA VAL A 19 5.87 -6.49 3.14
C VAL A 19 4.39 -6.14 3.02
N VAL A 20 3.53 -7.05 3.46
CA VAL A 20 2.08 -6.84 3.50
C VAL A 20 1.65 -6.68 4.96
N ASP A 21 0.91 -5.60 5.25
CA ASP A 21 0.45 -5.30 6.60
C ASP A 21 -0.97 -4.76 6.63
N TYR A 22 -1.64 -4.89 7.77
CA TYR A 22 -2.99 -4.40 7.97
C TYR A 22 -3.05 -2.92 8.38
N ALA A 23 -1.91 -2.23 8.51
CA ALA A 23 -1.86 -0.82 8.93
C ALA A 23 -2.84 0.02 8.09
N HIS A 24 -3.85 0.59 8.75
CA HIS A 24 -4.91 1.39 8.11
C HIS A 24 -5.20 2.68 8.89
N THR A 25 -4.28 3.12 9.72
CA THR A 25 -4.32 4.39 10.44
C THR A 25 -2.98 5.10 10.29
N ALA A 26 -2.95 6.41 10.52
CA ALA A 26 -1.70 7.18 10.45
C ALA A 26 -0.65 6.64 11.42
N GLY A 27 -1.05 6.35 12.66
CA GLY A 27 -0.13 5.81 13.67
C GLY A 27 0.42 4.43 13.29
N ALA A 28 -0.42 3.56 12.75
CA ALA A 28 0.02 2.23 12.32
C ALA A 28 0.93 2.30 11.09
N LEU A 29 0.64 3.20 10.13
CA LEU A 29 1.52 3.44 8.98
C LEU A 29 2.89 3.95 9.44
N GLU A 30 2.91 4.93 10.34
CA GLU A 30 4.17 5.44 10.89
C GLU A 30 4.98 4.33 11.54
N ALA A 31 4.35 3.53 12.40
CA ALA A 31 5.03 2.44 13.11
C ALA A 31 5.62 1.42 12.13
N ALA A 32 4.85 1.00 11.12
CA ALA A 32 5.31 0.06 10.12
C ALA A 32 6.46 0.62 9.29
N LEU A 33 6.34 1.86 8.81
CA LEU A 33 7.37 2.49 7.99
C LEU A 33 8.68 2.73 8.78
N ARG A 34 8.57 3.17 10.03
CA ARG A 34 9.76 3.36 10.87
C ARG A 34 10.47 2.04 11.13
N SER A 35 9.72 0.97 11.40
CA SER A 35 10.29 -0.35 11.60
C SER A 35 11.04 -0.83 10.35
N LEU A 36 10.44 -0.66 9.17
CA LEU A 36 11.06 -1.07 7.90
C LEU A 36 12.26 -0.19 7.53
N ARG A 37 12.21 1.10 7.85
CA ARG A 37 13.33 2.01 7.56
C ARG A 37 14.63 1.52 8.17
N ALA A 38 14.60 0.94 9.35
CA ALA A 38 15.78 0.45 10.04
C ALA A 38 16.51 -0.66 9.25
N HIS A 39 15.82 -1.33 8.34
CA HIS A 39 16.35 -2.43 7.53
C HIS A 39 16.43 -2.11 6.03
N CYS A 40 16.13 -0.88 5.64
CA CYS A 40 16.06 -0.48 4.23
C CYS A 40 17.34 0.22 3.80
N GLU A 41 18.09 -0.40 2.91
CA GLU A 41 19.32 0.18 2.36
C GLU A 41 19.03 1.09 1.16
N GLY A 42 17.96 0.83 0.42
CA GLY A 42 17.52 1.64 -0.72
C GLY A 42 16.36 2.55 -0.36
N SER A 43 15.40 2.66 -1.26
CA SER A 43 14.19 3.46 -1.07
C SER A 43 13.09 2.67 -0.39
N LEU A 44 12.31 3.32 0.46
CA LEU A 44 11.15 2.74 1.12
C LEU A 44 9.88 3.25 0.41
N TRP A 45 9.09 2.32 -0.09
CA TRP A 45 7.84 2.58 -0.81
C TRP A 45 6.65 2.25 0.08
N CYS A 46 5.58 3.03 -0.05
CA CYS A 46 4.32 2.76 0.64
C CYS A 46 3.17 2.80 -0.35
N VAL A 47 2.47 1.68 -0.50
CA VAL A 47 1.27 1.54 -1.34
C VAL A 47 0.08 1.38 -0.41
N PHE A 48 -0.89 2.31 -0.46
CA PHE A 48 -2.05 2.23 0.40
C PHE A 48 -3.22 3.05 -0.13
N GLY A 49 -4.37 2.82 0.46
CA GLY A 49 -5.57 3.62 0.29
C GLY A 49 -6.28 3.74 1.63
N ALA A 50 -7.48 4.31 1.62
CA ALA A 50 -8.31 4.42 2.81
C ALA A 50 -9.70 3.83 2.57
N GLY A 51 -10.36 3.37 3.63
CA GLY A 51 -11.69 2.82 3.52
C GLY A 51 -12.73 3.91 3.30
N GLY A 52 -13.73 3.58 2.47
CA GLY A 52 -14.93 4.40 2.30
C GLY A 52 -15.89 4.20 3.48
N ASP A 53 -16.84 5.12 3.63
CA ASP A 53 -17.84 5.11 4.70
C ASP A 53 -17.17 5.08 6.09
N ARG A 54 -16.06 5.81 6.24
CA ARG A 54 -15.26 5.93 7.46
C ARG A 54 -14.95 7.40 7.72
N ASP A 55 -14.23 7.68 8.81
CA ASP A 55 -13.87 9.03 9.21
C ASP A 55 -12.96 9.71 8.17
N HIS A 56 -13.52 10.68 7.46
CA HIS A 56 -12.82 11.42 6.40
C HIS A 56 -11.64 12.23 6.93
N GLY A 57 -11.74 12.74 8.16
CA GLY A 57 -10.69 13.60 8.73
C GLY A 57 -9.38 12.88 8.98
N LYS A 58 -9.40 11.54 9.10
CA LYS A 58 -8.21 10.73 9.31
C LYS A 58 -7.42 10.46 8.03
N ARG A 59 -8.04 10.67 6.87
CA ARG A 59 -7.40 10.38 5.58
C ARG A 59 -6.19 11.26 5.32
N SER A 60 -6.30 12.56 5.62
CA SER A 60 -5.17 13.49 5.46
C SER A 60 -4.00 13.14 6.38
N MET A 61 -4.28 12.63 7.57
CA MET A 61 -3.26 12.19 8.52
C MET A 61 -2.50 10.98 7.99
N MET A 62 -3.17 10.06 7.32
CA MET A 62 -2.53 8.90 6.68
C MET A 62 -1.59 9.37 5.56
N GLY A 63 -2.03 10.29 4.72
CA GLY A 63 -1.20 10.88 3.66
C GLY A 63 0.05 11.54 4.23
N ALA A 64 -0.11 12.36 5.26
CA ALA A 64 1.01 13.04 5.90
C ALA A 64 2.03 12.04 6.50
N ALA A 65 1.54 10.98 7.14
CA ALA A 65 2.43 9.97 7.72
C ALA A 65 3.21 9.22 6.64
N ALA A 66 2.54 8.80 5.57
CA ALA A 66 3.20 8.09 4.48
C ALA A 66 4.26 8.97 3.81
N GLU A 67 3.93 10.23 3.53
CA GLU A 67 4.88 11.17 2.91
C GLU A 67 6.10 11.41 3.79
N ARG A 68 5.90 11.50 5.10
CA ARG A 68 6.99 11.78 6.04
C ARG A 68 7.96 10.60 6.17
N PHE A 69 7.46 9.37 6.18
CA PHE A 69 8.27 8.20 6.56
C PHE A 69 8.64 7.30 5.38
N ALA A 70 8.03 7.46 4.21
CA ALA A 70 8.40 6.74 2.99
C ALA A 70 9.10 7.66 2.00
N ASP A 71 9.92 7.09 1.12
CA ASP A 71 10.56 7.83 0.04
C ASP A 71 9.61 7.99 -1.15
N HIS A 72 8.77 6.99 -1.40
CA HIS A 72 7.81 6.99 -2.49
C HIS A 72 6.44 6.55 -1.98
N VAL A 73 5.41 7.27 -2.37
CA VAL A 73 4.03 6.98 -1.98
C VAL A 73 3.22 6.70 -3.24
N VAL A 74 2.50 5.57 -3.22
CA VAL A 74 1.54 5.20 -4.26
C VAL A 74 0.17 5.08 -3.61
N LEU A 75 -0.77 5.90 -4.05
CA LEU A 75 -2.14 5.87 -3.54
C LEU A 75 -3.01 5.03 -4.47
N THR A 76 -3.77 4.12 -3.88
CA THR A 76 -4.67 3.22 -4.60
C THR A 76 -5.96 3.05 -3.82
N ASP A 77 -6.89 2.26 -4.35
CA ASP A 77 -8.13 1.97 -3.64
C ASP A 77 -7.91 0.89 -2.58
N ASP A 78 -8.54 1.08 -1.42
CA ASP A 78 -8.68 0.05 -0.39
C ASP A 78 -10.09 -0.56 -0.57
N ASN A 79 -11.03 -0.24 0.30
CA ASN A 79 -12.45 -0.60 0.18
C ASN A 79 -13.27 0.67 0.01
N PRO A 80 -13.51 1.17 -1.22
CA PRO A 80 -14.28 2.40 -1.42
C PRO A 80 -15.71 2.34 -0.86
N ARG A 81 -16.29 1.16 -0.81
CA ARG A 81 -17.69 0.94 -0.40
C ARG A 81 -18.62 1.82 -1.25
N THR A 82 -19.47 2.66 -0.63
CA THR A 82 -20.41 3.49 -1.37
C THR A 82 -19.85 4.86 -1.74
N GLU A 83 -18.63 5.18 -1.32
CA GLU A 83 -18.00 6.46 -1.68
C GLU A 83 -17.30 6.42 -3.04
N ASP A 84 -17.15 7.60 -3.62
CA ASP A 84 -16.33 7.79 -4.81
C ASP A 84 -14.85 7.58 -4.45
N ALA A 85 -14.21 6.61 -5.09
CA ALA A 85 -12.81 6.28 -4.86
C ALA A 85 -11.88 7.49 -5.13
N ALA A 86 -12.19 8.31 -6.13
CA ALA A 86 -11.42 9.51 -6.43
C ALA A 86 -11.47 10.53 -5.29
N LYS A 87 -12.62 10.65 -4.63
CA LYS A 87 -12.80 11.56 -3.49
C LYS A 87 -11.98 11.08 -2.28
N ILE A 88 -11.94 9.77 -2.04
CA ILE A 88 -11.13 9.20 -0.96
C ILE A 88 -9.65 9.54 -1.17
N VAL A 89 -9.14 9.32 -2.37
CA VAL A 89 -7.75 9.64 -2.72
C VAL A 89 -7.47 11.15 -2.58
N GLU A 90 -8.42 11.98 -3.02
CA GLU A 90 -8.31 13.44 -2.85
C GLU A 90 -8.17 13.83 -1.38
N ASP A 91 -8.95 13.20 -0.49
CA ASP A 91 -8.88 13.45 0.95
C ASP A 91 -7.50 13.06 1.52
N ILE A 92 -6.93 11.94 1.07
CA ILE A 92 -5.57 11.55 1.46
C ILE A 92 -4.56 12.60 0.97
N CYS A 93 -4.69 13.05 -0.28
CA CYS A 93 -3.81 14.05 -0.88
C CYS A 93 -3.84 15.38 -0.15
N SER A 94 -4.95 15.72 0.52
CA SER A 94 -5.04 16.98 1.27
C SER A 94 -4.04 17.07 2.41
N GLY A 95 -3.48 15.94 2.86
CA GLY A 95 -2.43 15.89 3.87
C GLY A 95 -1.00 15.95 3.34
N LEU A 96 -0.84 15.96 2.02
CA LEU A 96 0.48 15.94 1.39
C LEU A 96 1.02 17.35 1.20
N LYS A 97 2.32 17.51 1.43
CA LYS A 97 3.03 18.76 1.11
C LYS A 97 3.41 18.84 -0.36
N GLN A 98 3.66 17.69 -0.99
CA GLN A 98 4.04 17.58 -2.39
C GLN A 98 3.15 16.59 -3.12
N PRO A 99 1.86 16.90 -3.33
CA PRO A 99 0.93 15.94 -3.95
C PRO A 99 1.32 15.57 -5.38
N ALA A 100 2.04 16.42 -6.09
CA ALA A 100 2.50 16.13 -7.44
C ALA A 100 3.56 15.01 -7.49
N ALA A 101 4.23 14.73 -6.39
CA ALA A 101 5.24 13.68 -6.31
C ALA A 101 4.65 12.30 -6.03
N VAL A 102 3.36 12.20 -5.72
CA VAL A 102 2.68 10.96 -5.37
C VAL A 102 2.04 10.36 -6.63
N GLN A 103 2.20 9.05 -6.80
CA GLN A 103 1.53 8.33 -7.88
C GLN A 103 0.15 7.88 -7.42
N ILE A 104 -0.83 7.95 -8.32
CA ILE A 104 -2.20 7.52 -8.06
C ILE A 104 -2.57 6.47 -9.10
N GLU A 105 -2.97 5.29 -8.65
CA GLU A 105 -3.48 4.21 -9.47
C GLU A 105 -4.63 3.52 -8.73
N HIS A 106 -5.84 3.71 -9.19
CA HIS A 106 -7.03 3.18 -8.50
C HIS A 106 -7.12 1.66 -8.54
N ASP A 107 -6.68 1.02 -9.63
CA ASP A 107 -6.63 -0.45 -9.70
C ASP A 107 -5.51 -0.96 -8.79
N ARG A 108 -5.89 -1.54 -7.66
CA ARG A 108 -4.94 -1.96 -6.62
C ARG A 108 -3.96 -3.02 -7.12
N GLY A 109 -4.43 -4.00 -7.88
CA GLY A 109 -3.55 -5.01 -8.45
C GLY A 109 -2.53 -4.42 -9.40
N HIS A 110 -2.95 -3.47 -10.22
CA HIS A 110 -2.06 -2.76 -11.14
C HIS A 110 -1.07 -1.86 -10.39
N ALA A 111 -1.55 -1.17 -9.36
CA ALA A 111 -0.69 -0.33 -8.51
C ALA A 111 0.44 -1.15 -7.86
N ILE A 112 0.12 -2.33 -7.33
CA ILE A 112 1.10 -3.23 -6.75
C ILE A 112 2.10 -3.69 -7.82
N THR A 113 1.62 -4.15 -8.97
CA THR A 113 2.47 -4.64 -10.06
C THR A 113 3.45 -3.56 -10.53
N LEU A 114 2.94 -2.36 -10.80
CA LEU A 114 3.80 -1.23 -11.25
C LEU A 114 4.85 -0.87 -10.21
N THR A 115 4.45 -0.80 -8.94
CA THR A 115 5.38 -0.46 -7.87
C THR A 115 6.50 -1.47 -7.77
N LEU A 116 6.19 -2.76 -7.80
CA LEU A 116 7.20 -3.81 -7.71
C LEU A 116 8.12 -3.83 -8.93
N GLN A 117 7.62 -3.44 -10.10
CA GLN A 117 8.45 -3.33 -11.31
C GLN A 117 9.45 -2.17 -11.22
N HIS A 118 9.09 -1.08 -10.56
CA HIS A 118 9.93 0.11 -10.43
C HIS A 118 10.89 0.04 -9.25
N ALA A 119 10.54 -0.68 -8.19
CA ALA A 119 11.38 -0.78 -7.00
C ALA A 119 12.65 -1.59 -7.29
N GLY A 120 13.75 -1.16 -6.71
CA GLY A 120 15.06 -1.81 -6.91
C GLY A 120 15.34 -2.91 -5.88
N ALA A 121 16.47 -3.60 -6.06
CA ALA A 121 16.86 -4.75 -5.24
C ALA A 121 17.03 -4.41 -3.76
N ASP A 122 17.48 -3.19 -3.44
CA ASP A 122 17.72 -2.77 -2.06
C ASP A 122 16.52 -2.04 -1.45
N ASP A 123 15.42 -1.95 -2.20
CA ASP A 123 14.22 -1.26 -1.76
C ASP A 123 13.31 -2.18 -0.94
N ILE A 124 12.49 -1.57 -0.10
CA ILE A 124 11.40 -2.25 0.58
C ILE A 124 10.09 -1.62 0.13
N VAL A 125 9.10 -2.46 -0.21
CA VAL A 125 7.76 -2.01 -0.58
C VAL A 125 6.78 -2.48 0.49
N LEU A 126 6.16 -1.52 1.19
CA LEU A 126 5.08 -1.81 2.13
C LEU A 126 3.75 -1.65 1.38
N ILE A 127 2.95 -2.71 1.40
CA ILE A 127 1.57 -2.69 0.91
C ILE A 127 0.68 -2.72 2.15
N ALA A 128 -0.02 -1.63 2.42
CA ALA A 128 -0.71 -1.43 3.69
C ALA A 128 -2.22 -1.30 3.52
N GLY A 129 -2.93 -1.67 4.57
CA GLY A 129 -4.36 -1.44 4.76
C GLY A 129 -5.21 -2.69 4.80
N LYS A 130 -4.98 -3.64 3.91
CA LYS A 130 -5.85 -4.81 3.76
C LYS A 130 -5.34 -6.05 4.49
N GLY A 131 -4.01 -6.17 4.66
CA GLY A 131 -3.45 -7.32 5.36
C GLY A 131 -3.84 -8.64 4.72
N HIS A 132 -4.57 -9.48 5.47
CA HIS A 132 -5.01 -10.80 5.01
C HIS A 132 -6.39 -10.80 4.32
N GLU A 133 -7.00 -9.63 4.11
CA GLU A 133 -8.31 -9.56 3.45
C GLU A 133 -8.27 -10.17 2.05
N THR A 134 -9.37 -10.84 1.68
CA THR A 134 -9.49 -11.56 0.41
C THR A 134 -10.52 -10.96 -0.52
N VAL A 135 -11.14 -9.84 -0.14
CA VAL A 135 -12.12 -9.13 -0.96
C VAL A 135 -11.87 -7.64 -0.92
N GLN A 136 -12.32 -6.96 -1.97
CA GLN A 136 -12.38 -5.51 -2.03
C GLN A 136 -13.85 -5.11 -2.11
N LEU A 137 -14.27 -4.24 -1.18
CA LEU A 137 -15.65 -3.80 -1.09
C LEU A 137 -15.86 -2.56 -1.97
N VAL A 138 -16.62 -2.72 -3.06
CA VAL A 138 -16.88 -1.65 -4.03
C VAL A 138 -18.39 -1.55 -4.23
N GLY A 139 -18.98 -0.41 -3.87
CA GLY A 139 -20.43 -0.27 -3.83
C GLY A 139 -20.98 -1.24 -2.79
N ASN A 140 -21.95 -2.04 -3.20
CA ASN A 140 -22.50 -3.12 -2.37
C ASN A 140 -21.97 -4.51 -2.77
N LYS A 141 -20.86 -4.55 -3.50
CA LYS A 141 -20.24 -5.80 -3.98
C LYS A 141 -18.96 -6.11 -3.22
N ALA A 142 -18.70 -7.41 -3.03
CA ALA A 142 -17.42 -7.91 -2.55
C ALA A 142 -16.70 -8.58 -3.71
N LEU A 143 -15.69 -7.92 -4.25
CA LEU A 143 -14.92 -8.42 -5.39
C LEU A 143 -13.70 -9.20 -4.86
N PRO A 144 -13.38 -10.37 -5.42
CA PRO A 144 -12.19 -11.11 -4.99
C PRO A 144 -10.94 -10.29 -5.23
N PHE A 145 -10.17 -10.07 -4.17
CA PHE A 145 -8.87 -9.44 -4.25
C PHE A 145 -8.09 -9.68 -2.95
N SER A 146 -6.81 -10.02 -3.08
CA SER A 146 -5.91 -10.24 -1.94
C SER A 146 -4.53 -9.68 -2.28
N ASP A 147 -4.02 -8.80 -1.44
CA ASP A 147 -2.66 -8.27 -1.57
C ASP A 147 -1.65 -9.42 -1.54
N ARG A 148 -1.82 -10.35 -0.62
CA ARG A 148 -0.93 -11.50 -0.47
C ARG A 148 -0.87 -12.36 -1.73
N GLU A 149 -2.03 -12.67 -2.30
CA GLU A 149 -2.10 -13.48 -3.53
C GLU A 149 -1.53 -12.73 -4.73
N ARG A 150 -1.76 -11.43 -4.83
CA ARG A 150 -1.17 -10.63 -5.93
C ARG A 150 0.35 -10.66 -5.85
N VAL A 151 0.92 -10.48 -4.67
CA VAL A 151 2.37 -10.53 -4.47
C VAL A 151 2.92 -11.92 -4.81
N ARG A 152 2.26 -12.98 -4.36
CA ARG A 152 2.66 -14.35 -4.67
C ARG A 152 2.62 -14.64 -6.16
N THR A 153 1.60 -14.17 -6.86
CA THR A 153 1.47 -14.34 -8.31
C THR A 153 2.65 -13.67 -9.04
N ILE A 154 2.99 -12.45 -8.65
CA ILE A 154 4.13 -11.73 -9.23
C ILE A 154 5.43 -12.49 -8.96
N ALA A 155 5.63 -12.96 -7.72
CA ALA A 155 6.83 -13.72 -7.37
C ALA A 155 6.97 -14.99 -8.21
N ARG A 156 5.88 -15.70 -8.44
CA ARG A 156 5.87 -16.89 -9.30
C ARG A 156 6.22 -16.55 -10.75
N GLU A 157 5.67 -15.46 -11.28
CA GLU A 157 5.97 -15.01 -12.64
C GLU A 157 7.45 -14.66 -12.80
N TRP A 158 8.04 -14.01 -11.79
CA TRP A 158 9.43 -13.60 -11.80
C TRP A 158 10.42 -14.75 -11.63
N SER A 159 9.98 -15.87 -11.09
CA SER A 159 10.82 -17.06 -10.88
C SER A 159 10.91 -17.96 -12.12
N ARG A 160 10.16 -17.67 -13.17
CA ARG A 160 10.14 -18.45 -14.41
C ARG A 160 11.31 -18.12 -15.33
#